data_c54b74d77fbde3de5c8602360d87db80
#
_entry.id   c54b74d77fbde3de5c8602360d87db80
#
_cell.length_a   1.000
_cell.length_b   1.000
_cell.length_c   1.000
_cell.angle_alpha   90.00
_cell.angle_beta   90.00
_cell.angle_gamma   90.00
#
_symmetry.space_group_name_H-M   'P 1'
#
loop_
_entity.id
_entity.type
_entity.pdbx_description
1 polymer ?
#
loop_
_entity_poly.entity_id
_entity_poly.type
_entity_poly.pdbx_seq_one_letter_code
_entity_poly.pdbx_strand_id
1 'polypeptide(L)'
;MTLKEAKTICARLEKTVDTCSEEDFFLYTEAMGVVIDKTNSPRYMTALGGAYYSRKEYDLALKYYEMASALHYKPAIEGLGYIWYYGRTGTVDYEKAFHYFSLLKDDIVAQYKIADMYKNGYYVNKDYDKYKEIIEHLYPLVKEQANIYAPIPEIFTRLAGIRTKENRFDEAITLYLQAKYVLALRIENNPFFGNISIMKYLIQNLYELIKIDKNNIDLYDLFALLKTPVKLSFCYENEKHFVEAIEENEMVVIHFDDKWYRTVDDFFDKAEIDGTRLILISGELYDFEVL
;
A
#
# COMPACT_ATOMS: atom_id res chain seq x y z
N MET A 1 -5.90 -23.89 -25.56
CA MET A 1 -5.32 -24.19 -24.22
C MET A 1 -6.26 -25.13 -23.47
N THR A 2 -5.76 -26.22 -22.90
CA THR A 2 -6.55 -27.13 -22.04
C THR A 2 -6.63 -26.52 -20.61
N LEU A 3 -7.61 -26.97 -19.82
CA LEU A 3 -7.75 -26.54 -18.43
C LEU A 3 -6.49 -26.83 -17.58
N LYS A 4 -5.80 -27.93 -17.84
CA LYS A 4 -4.56 -28.32 -17.15
C LYS A 4 -3.42 -27.36 -17.48
N GLU A 5 -3.22 -27.07 -18.74
CA GLU A 5 -2.22 -26.10 -19.21
C GLU A 5 -2.52 -24.70 -18.62
N ALA A 6 -3.78 -24.25 -18.69
CA ALA A 6 -4.21 -22.97 -18.13
C ALA A 6 -3.88 -22.86 -16.63
N LYS A 7 -4.24 -23.86 -15.82
CA LYS A 7 -3.91 -23.87 -14.39
C LYS A 7 -2.41 -23.85 -14.11
N THR A 8 -1.60 -24.50 -14.94
CA THR A 8 -0.13 -24.50 -14.81
C THR A 8 0.43 -23.10 -15.08
N ILE A 9 -0.06 -22.42 -16.13
CA ILE A 9 0.34 -21.04 -16.45
C ILE A 9 -0.06 -20.08 -15.32
N CYS A 10 -1.31 -20.16 -14.85
CA CYS A 10 -1.78 -19.35 -13.73
C CYS A 10 -0.88 -19.51 -12.50
N ALA A 11 -0.59 -20.73 -12.09
CA ALA A 11 0.25 -21.01 -10.93
C ALA A 11 1.70 -20.50 -11.09
N ARG A 12 2.23 -20.51 -12.32
CA ARG A 12 3.57 -19.98 -12.62
C ARG A 12 3.64 -18.47 -12.49
N LEU A 13 2.63 -17.77 -12.99
CA LEU A 13 2.65 -16.30 -13.13
C LEU A 13 1.96 -15.56 -11.96
N GLU A 14 1.18 -16.26 -11.13
CA GLU A 14 0.41 -15.65 -10.04
C GLU A 14 1.27 -14.76 -9.10
N LYS A 15 2.51 -15.17 -8.82
CA LYS A 15 3.40 -14.43 -7.90
C LYS A 15 4.04 -13.18 -8.52
N THR A 16 4.11 -13.12 -9.84
CA THR A 16 4.80 -12.05 -10.57
C THR A 16 3.85 -11.21 -11.42
N VAL A 17 2.55 -11.47 -11.36
CA VAL A 17 1.53 -10.87 -12.23
C VAL A 17 1.51 -9.34 -12.18
N ASP A 18 1.85 -8.76 -11.03
CA ASP A 18 1.88 -7.30 -10.84
C ASP A 18 3.06 -6.62 -11.53
N THR A 19 4.14 -7.37 -11.82
CA THR A 19 5.42 -6.84 -12.34
C THR A 19 5.92 -7.55 -13.60
N CYS A 20 5.24 -8.60 -14.07
CA CYS A 20 5.64 -9.35 -15.26
C CYS A 20 5.48 -8.52 -16.56
N SER A 21 6.12 -8.99 -17.64
CA SER A 21 5.98 -8.40 -18.97
C SER A 21 4.53 -8.37 -19.46
N GLU A 22 4.24 -7.51 -20.44
CA GLU A 22 2.92 -7.48 -21.09
C GLU A 22 2.56 -8.82 -21.76
N GLU A 23 3.56 -9.53 -22.31
CA GLU A 23 3.36 -10.85 -22.93
C GLU A 23 2.96 -11.89 -21.89
N ASP A 24 3.64 -11.95 -20.73
CA ASP A 24 3.29 -12.85 -19.64
C ASP A 24 1.95 -12.49 -19.01
N PHE A 25 1.65 -11.20 -18.90
CA PHE A 25 0.35 -10.75 -18.41
C PHE A 25 -0.78 -11.16 -19.36
N PHE A 26 -0.59 -10.96 -20.65
CA PHE A 26 -1.55 -11.42 -21.66
C PHE A 26 -1.77 -12.94 -21.58
N LEU A 27 -0.68 -13.71 -21.49
CA LEU A 27 -0.75 -15.17 -21.34
C LEU A 27 -1.49 -15.58 -20.04
N TYR A 28 -1.24 -14.86 -18.94
CA TYR A 28 -1.93 -15.06 -17.67
C TYR A 28 -3.42 -14.82 -17.79
N THR A 29 -3.82 -13.72 -18.40
CA THR A 29 -5.26 -13.35 -18.54
C THR A 29 -6.00 -14.31 -19.45
N GLU A 30 -5.39 -14.79 -20.55
CA GLU A 30 -5.96 -15.85 -21.40
C GLU A 30 -6.14 -17.16 -20.61
N ALA A 31 -5.10 -17.58 -19.87
CA ALA A 31 -5.17 -18.79 -19.06
C ALA A 31 -6.27 -18.68 -17.98
N MET A 32 -6.35 -17.53 -17.30
CA MET A 32 -7.40 -17.26 -16.32
C MET A 32 -8.80 -17.30 -16.96
N GLY A 33 -8.98 -16.74 -18.16
CA GLY A 33 -10.22 -16.85 -18.92
C GLY A 33 -10.66 -18.30 -19.13
N VAL A 34 -9.75 -19.16 -19.59
CA VAL A 34 -10.04 -20.59 -19.76
C VAL A 34 -10.43 -21.26 -18.43
N VAL A 35 -9.73 -20.95 -17.33
CA VAL A 35 -10.06 -21.51 -16.01
C VAL A 35 -11.42 -21.04 -15.53
N ILE A 36 -11.73 -19.75 -15.67
CA ILE A 36 -13.00 -19.16 -15.26
C ILE A 36 -14.16 -19.79 -16.05
N ASP A 37 -14.05 -19.86 -17.38
CA ASP A 37 -15.09 -20.43 -18.25
C ASP A 37 -15.38 -21.91 -17.92
N LYS A 38 -14.35 -22.69 -17.57
CA LYS A 38 -14.51 -24.12 -17.27
C LYS A 38 -14.92 -24.41 -15.83
N THR A 39 -14.66 -23.50 -14.89
CA THR A 39 -14.87 -23.80 -13.46
C THR A 39 -15.92 -22.91 -12.80
N ASN A 40 -16.25 -21.77 -13.39
CA ASN A 40 -17.06 -20.71 -12.81
C ASN A 40 -16.61 -20.34 -11.37
N SER A 41 -15.32 -20.42 -11.10
CA SER A 41 -14.77 -20.27 -9.76
C SER A 41 -14.59 -18.79 -9.39
N PRO A 42 -15.25 -18.29 -8.32
CA PRO A 42 -15.13 -16.91 -7.90
C PRO A 42 -13.71 -16.55 -7.41
N ARG A 43 -12.93 -17.54 -6.96
CA ARG A 43 -11.53 -17.35 -6.61
C ARG A 43 -10.70 -16.86 -7.81
N TYR A 44 -10.84 -17.53 -8.97
CA TYR A 44 -10.10 -17.15 -10.18
C TYR A 44 -10.61 -15.83 -10.77
N MET A 45 -11.92 -15.57 -10.71
CA MET A 45 -12.48 -14.27 -11.09
C MET A 45 -11.87 -13.14 -10.24
N THR A 46 -11.82 -13.33 -8.92
CA THR A 46 -11.24 -12.33 -8.01
C THR A 46 -9.75 -12.15 -8.22
N ALA A 47 -8.99 -13.24 -8.44
CA ALA A 47 -7.56 -13.16 -8.72
C ALA A 47 -7.28 -12.37 -10.02
N LEU A 48 -8.08 -12.62 -11.07
CA LEU A 48 -7.97 -11.85 -12.31
C LEU A 48 -8.38 -10.38 -12.13
N GLY A 49 -9.45 -10.12 -11.37
CA GLY A 49 -9.84 -8.77 -10.98
C GLY A 49 -8.73 -8.04 -10.22
N GLY A 50 -8.04 -8.72 -9.29
CA GLY A 50 -6.88 -8.19 -8.56
C GLY A 50 -5.71 -7.86 -9.47
N ALA A 51 -5.38 -8.74 -10.43
CA ALA A 51 -4.34 -8.51 -11.41
C ALA A 51 -4.59 -7.25 -12.26
N TYR A 52 -5.84 -7.08 -12.74
CA TYR A 52 -6.24 -5.85 -13.44
C TYR A 52 -6.20 -4.62 -12.53
N TYR A 53 -6.62 -4.75 -11.26
CA TYR A 53 -6.57 -3.64 -10.29
C TYR A 53 -5.14 -3.15 -10.05
N SER A 54 -4.17 -4.05 -9.88
CA SER A 54 -2.76 -3.71 -9.69
C SER A 54 -2.18 -2.97 -10.91
N ARG A 55 -2.64 -3.31 -12.11
CA ARG A 55 -2.26 -2.63 -13.37
C ARG A 55 -3.10 -1.38 -13.66
N LYS A 56 -3.98 -0.98 -12.74
CA LYS A 56 -4.87 0.18 -12.87
C LYS A 56 -5.90 0.07 -14.00
N GLU A 57 -6.18 -1.13 -14.47
CA GLU A 57 -7.23 -1.45 -15.43
C GLU A 57 -8.56 -1.67 -14.69
N TYR A 58 -9.07 -0.62 -14.09
CA TYR A 58 -10.12 -0.68 -13.07
C TYR A 58 -11.50 -1.12 -13.60
N ASP A 59 -11.82 -0.86 -14.86
CA ASP A 59 -13.08 -1.31 -15.46
C ASP A 59 -13.10 -2.84 -15.61
N LEU A 60 -11.96 -3.44 -15.97
CA LEU A 60 -11.83 -4.89 -16.02
C LEU A 60 -11.83 -5.49 -14.61
N ALA A 61 -11.15 -4.86 -13.67
CA ALA A 61 -11.20 -5.28 -12.27
C ALA A 61 -12.64 -5.28 -11.73
N LEU A 62 -13.39 -4.19 -11.98
CA LEU A 62 -14.80 -4.07 -11.59
C LEU A 62 -15.62 -5.23 -12.14
N LYS A 63 -15.53 -5.51 -13.45
CA LYS A 63 -16.24 -6.61 -14.11
C LYS A 63 -16.02 -7.95 -13.40
N TYR A 64 -14.77 -8.31 -13.17
CA TYR A 64 -14.45 -9.60 -12.57
C TYR A 64 -14.83 -9.69 -11.08
N TYR A 65 -14.73 -8.59 -10.34
CA TYR A 65 -15.21 -8.54 -8.96
C TYR A 65 -16.75 -8.64 -8.90
N GLU A 66 -17.49 -8.01 -9.80
CA GLU A 66 -18.96 -8.15 -9.88
C GLU A 66 -19.36 -9.60 -10.18
N MET A 67 -18.69 -10.26 -11.13
CA MET A 67 -18.95 -11.67 -11.41
C MET A 67 -18.74 -12.58 -10.18
N ALA A 68 -17.65 -12.36 -9.44
CA ALA A 68 -17.33 -13.15 -8.25
C ALA A 68 -18.23 -12.79 -7.04
N SER A 69 -18.61 -11.52 -6.89
CA SER A 69 -19.49 -11.06 -5.81
C SER A 69 -20.92 -11.60 -5.97
N ALA A 70 -21.38 -11.80 -7.20
CA ALA A 70 -22.67 -12.46 -7.50
C ALA A 70 -22.71 -13.91 -6.97
N LEU A 71 -21.52 -14.51 -6.74
CA LEU A 71 -21.36 -15.82 -6.09
C LEU A 71 -21.06 -15.68 -4.58
N HIS A 72 -21.33 -14.54 -3.98
CA HIS A 72 -21.10 -14.20 -2.56
C HIS A 72 -19.65 -14.38 -2.09
N TYR A 73 -18.67 -14.22 -2.97
CA TYR A 73 -17.26 -14.39 -2.63
C TYR A 73 -16.70 -13.13 -1.93
N LYS A 74 -16.40 -13.27 -0.63
CA LYS A 74 -16.00 -12.16 0.24
C LYS A 74 -14.85 -11.30 -0.29
N PRO A 75 -13.71 -11.86 -0.82
CA PRO A 75 -12.64 -11.02 -1.35
C PRO A 75 -13.04 -10.16 -2.55
N ALA A 76 -14.01 -10.61 -3.37
CA ALA A 76 -14.53 -9.79 -4.46
C ALA A 76 -15.43 -8.65 -3.95
N ILE A 77 -16.23 -8.91 -2.92
CA ILE A 77 -17.05 -7.89 -2.25
C ILE A 77 -16.15 -6.80 -1.65
N GLU A 78 -15.03 -7.19 -1.03
CA GLU A 78 -14.02 -6.26 -0.54
C GLU A 78 -13.42 -5.42 -1.69
N GLY A 79 -13.04 -6.06 -2.79
CA GLY A 79 -12.51 -5.38 -3.99
C GLY A 79 -13.49 -4.35 -4.56
N LEU A 80 -14.80 -4.65 -4.60
CA LEU A 80 -15.84 -3.68 -4.99
C LEU A 80 -15.90 -2.51 -4.03
N GLY A 81 -15.82 -2.76 -2.72
CA GLY A 81 -15.72 -1.71 -1.71
C GLY A 81 -14.58 -0.73 -2.01
N TYR A 82 -13.40 -1.25 -2.34
CA TYR A 82 -12.24 -0.43 -2.71
C TYR A 82 -12.44 0.36 -4.00
N ILE A 83 -12.98 -0.25 -5.06
CA ILE A 83 -13.23 0.44 -6.34
C ILE A 83 -14.10 1.67 -6.10
N TRP A 84 -15.20 1.54 -5.38
CA TRP A 84 -16.13 2.64 -5.13
C TRP A 84 -15.60 3.65 -4.12
N TYR A 85 -14.89 3.19 -3.08
CA TYR A 85 -14.29 4.07 -2.07
C TYR A 85 -13.25 5.03 -2.65
N TYR A 86 -12.42 4.55 -3.58
CA TYR A 86 -11.36 5.34 -4.20
C TYR A 86 -11.74 5.92 -5.56
N GLY A 87 -12.94 5.66 -6.06
CA GLY A 87 -13.38 6.15 -7.38
C GLY A 87 -12.50 5.64 -8.52
N ARG A 88 -12.09 4.38 -8.47
CA ARG A 88 -11.10 3.82 -9.41
C ARG A 88 -11.56 3.87 -10.86
N THR A 89 -12.86 3.79 -11.12
CA THR A 89 -13.49 3.91 -12.44
C THR A 89 -13.87 5.35 -12.81
N GLY A 90 -13.28 6.35 -12.13
CA GLY A 90 -13.49 7.77 -12.39
C GLY A 90 -14.51 8.46 -11.49
N THR A 91 -15.32 7.72 -10.73
CA THR A 91 -16.33 8.28 -9.81
C THR A 91 -16.27 7.63 -8.44
N VAL A 92 -16.12 8.45 -7.40
CA VAL A 92 -16.26 8.01 -6.01
C VAL A 92 -17.73 7.84 -5.68
N ASP A 93 -18.07 6.67 -5.08
CA ASP A 93 -19.42 6.37 -4.61
C ASP A 93 -19.34 5.76 -3.19
N TYR A 94 -19.39 6.64 -2.20
CA TYR A 94 -19.28 6.21 -0.80
C TYR A 94 -20.49 5.40 -0.31
N GLU A 95 -21.66 5.56 -0.91
CA GLU A 95 -22.84 4.75 -0.58
C GLU A 95 -22.60 3.30 -0.98
N LYS A 96 -22.18 3.04 -2.20
CA LYS A 96 -21.82 1.70 -2.65
C LYS A 96 -20.65 1.13 -1.84
N ALA A 97 -19.61 1.93 -1.59
CA ALA A 97 -18.48 1.49 -0.78
C ALA A 97 -18.93 1.04 0.62
N PHE A 98 -19.75 1.84 1.30
CA PHE A 98 -20.30 1.49 2.62
C PHE A 98 -21.16 0.24 2.55
N HIS A 99 -22.01 0.11 1.53
CA HIS A 99 -22.81 -1.09 1.32
C HIS A 99 -21.95 -2.35 1.24
N TYR A 100 -20.94 -2.37 0.34
CA TYR A 100 -20.09 -3.54 0.16
C TYR A 100 -19.28 -3.87 1.40
N PHE A 101 -18.65 -2.91 2.07
CA PHE A 101 -17.92 -3.16 3.31
C PHE A 101 -18.87 -3.65 4.44
N SER A 102 -20.11 -3.16 4.51
CA SER A 102 -21.08 -3.60 5.52
C SER A 102 -21.55 -5.05 5.33
N LEU A 103 -21.39 -5.64 4.15
CA LEU A 103 -21.64 -7.07 3.93
C LEU A 103 -20.57 -7.96 4.60
N LEU A 104 -19.42 -7.39 4.96
CA LEU A 104 -18.25 -8.07 5.50
C LEU A 104 -18.05 -7.75 6.99
N LYS A 105 -19.06 -8.04 7.82
CA LYS A 105 -19.12 -7.61 9.24
C LYS A 105 -17.95 -8.09 10.10
N ASP A 106 -17.42 -9.28 9.80
CA ASP A 106 -16.33 -9.89 10.58
C ASP A 106 -14.96 -9.71 9.92
N ASP A 107 -14.90 -8.96 8.83
CA ASP A 107 -13.65 -8.70 8.11
C ASP A 107 -12.97 -7.44 8.65
N ILE A 108 -11.71 -7.60 9.09
CA ILE A 108 -10.95 -6.51 9.71
C ILE A 108 -10.73 -5.36 8.73
N VAL A 109 -10.49 -5.68 7.45
CA VAL A 109 -10.22 -4.68 6.40
C VAL A 109 -11.48 -3.87 6.14
N ALA A 110 -12.62 -4.51 5.96
CA ALA A 110 -13.90 -3.85 5.79
C ALA A 110 -14.26 -2.97 7.01
N GLN A 111 -14.01 -3.48 8.23
CA GLN A 111 -14.31 -2.73 9.46
C GLN A 111 -13.48 -1.46 9.60
N TYR A 112 -12.15 -1.48 9.34
CA TYR A 112 -11.39 -0.25 9.43
C TYR A 112 -11.73 0.74 8.30
N LYS A 113 -12.20 0.27 7.14
CA LYS A 113 -12.71 1.16 6.09
C LYS A 113 -14.02 1.83 6.50
N ILE A 114 -14.92 1.11 7.15
CA ILE A 114 -16.14 1.68 7.78
C ILE A 114 -15.73 2.71 8.85
N ALA A 115 -14.73 2.42 9.67
CA ALA A 115 -14.20 3.37 10.64
C ALA A 115 -13.70 4.66 9.95
N ASP A 116 -12.93 4.55 8.87
CA ASP A 116 -12.48 5.70 8.08
C ASP A 116 -13.67 6.52 7.54
N MET A 117 -14.76 5.87 7.16
CA MET A 117 -15.97 6.57 6.68
C MET A 117 -16.64 7.37 7.81
N TYR A 118 -16.71 6.84 9.02
CA TYR A 118 -17.17 7.60 10.18
C TYR A 118 -16.22 8.76 10.54
N LYS A 119 -14.90 8.53 10.49
CA LYS A 119 -13.89 9.58 10.74
C LYS A 119 -14.07 10.79 9.82
N ASN A 120 -14.36 10.53 8.55
CA ASN A 120 -14.38 11.55 7.50
C ASN A 120 -15.79 12.08 7.17
N GLY A 121 -16.83 11.37 7.58
CA GLY A 121 -18.22 11.69 7.20
C GLY A 121 -18.53 11.27 5.74
N TYR A 122 -17.97 10.15 5.28
CA TYR A 122 -18.22 9.62 3.93
C TYR A 122 -19.49 8.77 3.92
N TYR A 123 -20.56 9.26 3.28
CA TYR A 123 -21.90 8.70 3.25
C TYR A 123 -22.62 8.69 4.63
N VAL A 124 -21.91 8.41 5.72
CA VAL A 124 -22.41 8.44 7.09
C VAL A 124 -22.07 9.77 7.76
N ASN A 125 -22.83 10.16 8.79
CA ASN A 125 -22.47 11.32 9.60
C ASN A 125 -21.08 11.12 10.23
N LYS A 126 -20.29 12.19 10.26
CA LYS A 126 -18.98 12.18 10.90
C LYS A 126 -19.11 11.86 12.37
N ASP A 127 -18.46 10.77 12.81
CA ASP A 127 -18.50 10.26 14.18
C ASP A 127 -17.13 9.76 14.59
N TYR A 128 -16.38 10.59 15.32
CA TYR A 128 -15.02 10.24 15.75
C TYR A 128 -15.02 9.20 16.87
N ASP A 129 -16.02 9.19 17.73
CA ASP A 129 -16.10 8.23 18.84
C ASP A 129 -16.35 6.82 18.28
N LYS A 130 -17.21 6.69 17.28
CA LYS A 130 -17.44 5.44 16.59
C LYS A 130 -16.21 4.97 15.79
N TYR A 131 -15.49 5.90 15.14
CA TYR A 131 -14.21 5.58 14.52
C TYR A 131 -13.24 4.98 15.54
N LYS A 132 -13.07 5.65 16.68
CA LYS A 132 -12.17 5.22 17.76
C LYS A 132 -12.59 3.85 18.31
N GLU A 133 -13.87 3.66 18.62
CA GLU A 133 -14.42 2.39 19.11
C GLU A 133 -14.06 1.22 18.19
N ILE A 134 -14.28 1.37 16.88
CA ILE A 134 -13.98 0.33 15.91
C ILE A 134 -12.47 0.03 15.87
N ILE A 135 -11.60 1.05 15.80
CA ILE A 135 -10.15 0.83 15.73
C ILE A 135 -9.60 0.19 17.00
N GLU A 136 -10.06 0.62 18.18
CA GLU A 136 -9.67 0.02 19.47
C GLU A 136 -10.16 -1.43 19.61
N HIS A 137 -11.33 -1.77 19.05
CA HIS A 137 -11.81 -3.14 18.97
C HIS A 137 -10.95 -4.01 18.03
N LEU A 138 -10.50 -3.48 16.90
CA LEU A 138 -9.68 -4.22 15.91
C LEU A 138 -8.24 -4.44 16.36
N TYR A 139 -7.67 -3.54 17.16
CA TYR A 139 -6.26 -3.61 17.57
C TYR A 139 -5.87 -4.94 18.23
N PRO A 140 -6.57 -5.47 19.25
CA PRO A 140 -6.23 -6.75 19.88
C PRO A 140 -6.33 -7.94 18.92
N LEU A 141 -7.10 -7.83 17.84
CA LEU A 141 -7.24 -8.91 16.85
C LEU A 141 -6.02 -9.04 15.93
N VAL A 142 -5.21 -7.99 15.81
CA VAL A 142 -4.06 -7.96 14.89
C VAL A 142 -2.71 -7.86 15.59
N LYS A 143 -2.62 -7.34 16.81
CA LYS A 143 -1.35 -7.00 17.48
C LYS A 143 -0.40 -8.18 17.68
N GLU A 144 -0.93 -9.39 17.80
CA GLU A 144 -0.12 -10.61 18.02
C GLU A 144 0.06 -11.44 16.74
N GLN A 145 -0.37 -10.91 15.58
CA GLN A 145 -0.24 -11.65 14.33
C GLN A 145 1.19 -11.58 13.80
N ALA A 146 1.80 -12.75 13.56
CA ALA A 146 3.13 -12.84 12.97
C ALA A 146 3.14 -12.70 11.44
N ASN A 147 1.97 -12.69 10.80
CA ASN A 147 1.86 -12.58 9.35
C ASN A 147 2.02 -11.13 8.91
N ILE A 148 3.05 -10.84 8.12
CA ILE A 148 3.31 -9.49 7.58
C ILE A 148 2.16 -8.96 6.70
N TYR A 149 1.32 -9.83 6.14
CA TYR A 149 0.16 -9.44 5.34
C TYR A 149 -1.12 -9.20 6.17
N ALA A 150 -1.06 -9.46 7.49
CA ALA A 150 -2.14 -9.05 8.38
C ALA A 150 -2.27 -7.51 8.41
N PRO A 151 -3.47 -6.94 8.59
CA PRO A 151 -3.68 -5.48 8.52
C PRO A 151 -3.12 -4.71 9.73
N ILE A 152 -1.90 -5.08 10.18
CA ILE A 152 -1.19 -4.46 11.30
C ILE A 152 -0.88 -2.98 11.01
N PRO A 153 -0.20 -2.62 9.91
CA PRO A 153 0.14 -1.23 9.64
C PRO A 153 -1.10 -0.35 9.53
N GLU A 154 -2.15 -0.86 8.93
CA GLU A 154 -3.42 -0.15 8.74
C GLU A 154 -4.09 0.20 10.08
N ILE A 155 -4.13 -0.75 11.00
CA ILE A 155 -4.76 -0.57 12.33
C ILE A 155 -3.83 0.25 13.25
N PHE A 156 -2.52 -0.07 13.28
CA PHE A 156 -1.56 0.61 14.17
C PHE A 156 -1.43 2.08 13.81
N THR A 157 -1.35 2.42 12.53
CA THR A 157 -1.28 3.82 12.07
C THR A 157 -2.54 4.61 12.49
N ARG A 158 -3.72 4.00 12.43
CA ARG A 158 -4.98 4.64 12.86
C ARG A 158 -5.03 4.82 14.38
N LEU A 159 -4.63 3.77 15.12
CA LEU A 159 -4.58 3.84 16.57
C LEU A 159 -3.53 4.85 17.04
N ALA A 160 -2.36 4.92 16.40
CA ALA A 160 -1.35 5.93 16.67
C ALA A 160 -1.91 7.35 16.51
N GLY A 161 -2.66 7.61 15.43
CA GLY A 161 -3.35 8.89 15.23
C GLY A 161 -4.40 9.21 16.30
N ILE A 162 -5.07 8.19 16.86
CA ILE A 162 -5.98 8.35 18.00
C ILE A 162 -5.15 8.72 19.24
N ARG A 163 -4.07 7.98 19.55
CA ARG A 163 -3.19 8.24 20.70
C ARG A 163 -2.54 9.62 20.64
N THR A 164 -2.14 10.06 19.44
CA THR A 164 -1.64 11.45 19.23
C THR A 164 -2.67 12.49 19.66
N LYS A 165 -3.94 12.34 19.26
CA LYS A 165 -5.02 13.27 19.68
C LYS A 165 -5.34 13.21 21.17
N GLU A 166 -5.06 12.09 21.81
CA GLU A 166 -5.18 11.91 23.27
C GLU A 166 -3.96 12.41 24.03
N ASN A 167 -2.94 12.98 23.36
CA ASN A 167 -1.63 13.36 23.90
C ASN A 167 -0.84 12.19 24.50
N ARG A 168 -1.11 10.96 24.07
CA ARG A 168 -0.40 9.73 24.45
C ARG A 168 0.73 9.48 23.45
N PHE A 169 1.71 10.38 23.42
CA PHE A 169 2.72 10.42 22.37
C PHE A 169 3.62 9.20 22.34
N ASP A 170 4.07 8.67 23.49
CA ASP A 170 4.95 7.50 23.56
C ASP A 170 4.28 6.26 22.95
N GLU A 171 2.99 6.08 23.21
CA GLU A 171 2.22 4.99 22.61
C GLU A 171 2.04 5.19 21.10
N ALA A 172 1.75 6.43 20.68
CA ALA A 172 1.62 6.76 19.25
C ALA A 172 2.93 6.47 18.50
N ILE A 173 4.06 6.90 19.04
CA ILE A 173 5.40 6.65 18.47
C ILE A 173 5.67 5.15 18.36
N THR A 174 5.42 4.40 19.42
CA THR A 174 5.60 2.93 19.43
C THR A 174 4.78 2.26 18.34
N LEU A 175 3.51 2.63 18.19
CA LEU A 175 2.62 2.07 17.17
C LEU A 175 3.08 2.43 15.75
N TYR A 176 3.52 3.67 15.51
CA TYR A 176 4.05 4.09 14.22
C TYR A 176 5.33 3.33 13.86
N LEU A 177 6.26 3.14 14.80
CA LEU A 177 7.52 2.39 14.57
C LEU A 177 7.23 0.92 14.24
N GLN A 178 6.32 0.29 14.96
CA GLN A 178 5.90 -1.09 14.67
C GLN A 178 5.23 -1.21 13.30
N ALA A 179 4.36 -0.26 12.95
CA ALA A 179 3.73 -0.21 11.63
C ALA A 179 4.76 0.00 10.51
N LYS A 180 5.74 0.90 10.71
CA LYS A 180 6.86 1.16 9.78
C LYS A 180 7.63 -0.12 9.49
N TYR A 181 8.01 -0.86 10.53
CA TYR A 181 8.76 -2.10 10.40
C TYR A 181 8.01 -3.15 9.54
N VAL A 182 6.75 -3.44 9.87
CA VAL A 182 5.95 -4.42 9.11
C VAL A 182 5.73 -3.97 7.67
N LEU A 183 5.54 -2.68 7.47
CA LEU A 183 5.29 -2.12 6.15
C LEU A 183 6.54 -2.14 5.27
N ALA A 184 7.74 -1.91 5.83
CA ALA A 184 9.02 -2.05 5.15
C ALA A 184 9.19 -3.48 4.61
N LEU A 185 9.02 -4.49 5.46
CA LEU A 185 9.06 -5.90 5.06
C LEU A 185 8.04 -6.24 3.95
N ARG A 186 6.86 -5.62 3.99
CA ARG A 186 5.83 -5.81 2.97
C ARG A 186 6.24 -5.23 1.62
N ILE A 187 6.80 -4.02 1.62
CA ILE A 187 7.24 -3.31 0.41
C ILE A 187 8.39 -4.06 -0.26
N GLU A 188 9.36 -4.54 0.50
CA GLU A 188 10.47 -5.36 -0.01
C GLU A 188 9.97 -6.63 -0.73
N ASN A 189 8.94 -7.27 -0.18
CA ASN A 189 8.35 -8.47 -0.78
C ASN A 189 7.39 -8.17 -1.95
N ASN A 190 6.66 -7.05 -1.87
CA ASN A 190 5.70 -6.62 -2.88
C ASN A 190 5.49 -5.10 -2.80
N PRO A 191 6.07 -4.32 -3.72
CA PRO A 191 5.98 -2.86 -3.75
C PRO A 191 4.62 -2.35 -4.25
N PHE A 192 3.54 -2.97 -3.81
CA PHE A 192 2.19 -2.53 -4.13
C PHE A 192 1.98 -1.07 -3.73
N PHE A 193 1.45 -0.25 -4.65
CA PHE A 193 1.31 1.20 -4.45
C PHE A 193 0.55 1.60 -3.18
N GLY A 194 -0.38 0.76 -2.71
CA GLY A 194 -1.11 0.98 -1.46
C GLY A 194 -0.20 0.92 -0.23
N ASN A 195 0.78 0.00 -0.19
CA ASN A 195 1.75 -0.10 0.89
C ASN A 195 2.64 1.15 0.94
N ILE A 196 3.10 1.61 -0.22
CA ILE A 196 3.92 2.83 -0.34
C ILE A 196 3.14 4.06 0.16
N SER A 197 1.87 4.18 -0.23
CA SER A 197 1.02 5.29 0.22
C SER A 197 0.80 5.32 1.73
N ILE A 198 0.62 4.16 2.37
CA ILE A 198 0.50 4.05 3.83
C ILE A 198 1.84 4.41 4.49
N MET A 199 2.96 3.96 3.95
CA MET A 199 4.30 4.28 4.48
C MET A 199 4.55 5.80 4.46
N LYS A 200 4.27 6.47 3.35
CA LYS A 200 4.41 7.93 3.23
C LYS A 200 3.58 8.67 4.28
N TYR A 201 2.31 8.29 4.45
CA TYR A 201 1.43 8.86 5.46
C TYR A 201 1.95 8.62 6.89
N LEU A 202 2.36 7.39 7.18
CA LEU A 202 2.89 7.00 8.49
C LEU A 202 4.11 7.83 8.86
N ILE A 203 5.10 7.92 7.97
CA ILE A 203 6.36 8.64 8.18
C ILE A 203 6.11 10.12 8.44
N GLN A 204 5.20 10.74 7.68
CA GLN A 204 4.83 12.13 7.91
C GLN A 204 4.33 12.35 9.34
N ASN A 205 3.43 11.48 9.83
CA ASN A 205 2.86 11.64 11.17
C ASN A 205 3.86 11.28 12.28
N LEU A 206 4.73 10.30 12.06
CA LEU A 206 5.77 9.91 13.01
C LEU A 206 6.74 11.07 13.27
N TYR A 207 7.23 11.70 12.20
CA TYR A 207 8.22 12.77 12.32
C TYR A 207 7.64 14.16 12.65
N GLU A 208 6.32 14.26 12.82
CA GLU A 208 5.71 15.36 13.57
C GLU A 208 5.86 15.18 15.10
N LEU A 209 6.06 13.94 15.57
CA LEU A 209 6.16 13.61 17.00
C LEU A 209 7.60 13.49 17.49
N ILE A 210 8.51 12.99 16.64
CA ILE A 210 9.92 12.77 17.01
C ILE A 210 10.86 13.38 15.97
N LYS A 211 12.10 13.67 16.42
CA LYS A 211 13.18 14.00 15.48
C LYS A 211 13.75 12.73 14.86
N ILE A 212 14.15 12.81 13.59
CA ILE A 212 14.87 11.74 12.92
C ILE A 212 16.23 11.55 13.59
N ASP A 213 16.52 10.32 13.98
CA ASP A 213 17.85 9.96 14.46
C ASP A 213 18.81 9.86 13.26
N LYS A 214 19.63 10.89 13.10
CA LYS A 214 20.59 10.98 11.99
C LYS A 214 21.69 9.90 12.01
N ASN A 215 21.83 9.15 13.11
CA ASN A 215 22.78 8.05 13.22
C ASN A 215 22.15 6.68 12.85
N ASN A 216 20.84 6.64 12.61
CA ASN A 216 20.11 5.42 12.30
C ASN A 216 18.99 5.72 11.29
N ILE A 217 19.39 6.15 10.09
CA ILE A 217 18.51 6.52 8.99
C ILE A 217 18.33 5.30 8.08
N ASP A 218 17.11 5.09 7.62
CA ASP A 218 16.78 4.16 6.52
C ASP A 218 16.24 4.90 5.29
N LEU A 219 15.99 4.18 4.20
CA LEU A 219 15.45 4.76 2.97
C LEU A 219 14.14 5.52 3.22
N TYR A 220 13.27 5.04 4.10
CA TYR A 220 11.97 5.66 4.33
C TYR A 220 12.09 6.98 5.09
N ASP A 221 13.14 7.14 5.91
CA ASP A 221 13.43 8.39 6.62
C ASP A 221 13.83 9.51 5.66
N LEU A 222 14.43 9.16 4.51
CA LEU A 222 14.73 10.12 3.45
C LEU A 222 13.45 10.82 2.97
N PHE A 223 12.29 10.16 2.96
CA PHE A 223 11.03 10.78 2.56
C PHE A 223 10.68 12.01 3.40
N ALA A 224 11.01 12.00 4.70
CA ALA A 224 10.81 13.16 5.56
C ALA A 224 11.96 14.17 5.45
N LEU A 225 13.21 13.71 5.36
CA LEU A 225 14.39 14.57 5.26
C LEU A 225 14.43 15.39 3.96
N LEU A 226 14.11 14.76 2.84
CA LEU A 226 14.15 15.39 1.50
C LEU A 226 13.01 16.40 1.25
N LYS A 227 12.13 16.66 2.21
CA LYS A 227 11.13 17.76 2.13
C LYS A 227 11.72 19.15 2.34
N THR A 228 12.91 19.22 2.85
CA THR A 228 13.67 20.47 3.05
C THR A 228 15.04 20.34 2.40
N PRO A 229 15.71 21.45 2.04
CA PRO A 229 17.04 21.39 1.47
C PRO A 229 18.01 20.62 2.38
N VAL A 230 18.56 19.53 1.86
CA VAL A 230 19.48 18.64 2.57
C VAL A 230 20.31 17.85 1.55
N LYS A 231 21.52 17.52 1.94
CA LYS A 231 22.38 16.58 1.17
C LYS A 231 22.65 15.35 2.02
N LEU A 232 22.51 14.19 1.40
CA LEU A 232 22.62 12.88 2.04
C LEU A 232 23.46 11.96 1.19
N SER A 233 24.08 10.96 1.80
CA SER A 233 24.67 9.84 1.09
C SER A 233 24.28 8.52 1.74
N PHE A 234 24.38 7.44 0.98
CA PHE A 234 24.22 6.06 1.44
C PHE A 234 25.05 5.13 0.56
N CYS A 235 25.26 3.89 0.99
CA CYS A 235 25.98 2.88 0.24
C CYS A 235 25.06 1.77 -0.26
N TYR A 236 25.34 1.25 -1.45
CA TYR A 236 24.77 0.06 -2.04
C TYR A 236 25.87 -0.70 -2.80
N GLU A 237 26.01 -2.02 -2.61
CA GLU A 237 27.04 -2.86 -3.24
C GLU A 237 28.48 -2.29 -3.16
N ASN A 238 28.84 -1.63 -2.04
CA ASN A 238 30.09 -0.90 -1.78
C ASN A 238 30.31 0.37 -2.63
N GLU A 239 29.30 0.85 -3.32
CA GLU A 239 29.32 2.16 -4.00
C GLU A 239 28.57 3.19 -3.16
N LYS A 240 29.11 4.43 -3.13
CA LYS A 240 28.48 5.54 -2.38
C LYS A 240 27.64 6.39 -3.33
N HIS A 241 26.37 6.50 -3.01
CA HIS A 241 25.38 7.29 -3.74
C HIS A 241 25.05 8.58 -3.02
N PHE A 242 24.71 9.62 -3.76
CA PHE A 242 24.38 10.94 -3.22
C PHE A 242 22.97 11.34 -3.63
N VAL A 243 22.21 11.82 -2.66
CA VAL A 243 20.90 12.44 -2.89
C VAL A 243 20.86 13.82 -2.27
N GLU A 244 20.40 14.79 -3.02
CA GLU A 244 20.35 16.20 -2.58
C GLU A 244 18.97 16.77 -2.88
N ALA A 245 18.36 17.36 -1.84
CA ALA A 245 17.15 18.16 -1.97
C ALA A 245 17.54 19.62 -2.09
N ILE A 246 17.13 20.26 -3.16
CA ILE A 246 17.48 21.66 -3.49
C ILE A 246 16.18 22.45 -3.62
N GLU A 247 16.15 23.66 -3.08
CA GLU A 247 15.03 24.58 -3.26
C GLU A 247 15.20 25.39 -4.56
N GLU A 248 14.26 25.18 -5.48
CA GLU A 248 14.18 25.91 -6.75
C GLU A 248 12.76 26.48 -6.93
N ASN A 249 12.64 27.80 -7.12
CA ASN A 249 11.35 28.47 -7.36
C ASN A 249 10.25 28.08 -6.33
N GLU A 250 10.56 28.10 -5.05
CA GLU A 250 9.67 27.74 -3.94
C GLU A 250 9.25 26.25 -3.93
N MET A 251 9.92 25.39 -4.69
CA MET A 251 9.72 23.95 -4.71
C MET A 251 10.99 23.21 -4.36
N VAL A 252 10.87 22.07 -3.70
CA VAL A 252 11.99 21.17 -3.45
C VAL A 252 12.07 20.16 -4.59
N VAL A 253 13.20 20.19 -5.30
CA VAL A 253 13.56 19.20 -6.33
C VAL A 253 14.65 18.29 -5.80
N ILE A 254 14.68 17.03 -6.26
CA ILE A 254 15.63 16.03 -5.79
C ILE A 254 16.62 15.73 -6.91
N HIS A 255 17.89 15.82 -6.59
CA HIS A 255 18.99 15.37 -7.42
C HIS A 255 19.55 14.08 -6.81
N PHE A 256 19.56 13.00 -7.57
CA PHE A 256 20.09 11.71 -7.15
C PHE A 256 21.03 11.18 -8.25
N ASP A 257 22.29 11.03 -7.90
CA ASP A 257 23.38 10.75 -8.85
C ASP A 257 23.32 11.72 -10.05
N ASP A 258 22.93 11.28 -11.22
CA ASP A 258 22.83 12.10 -12.46
C ASP A 258 21.40 12.42 -12.85
N LYS A 259 20.40 12.06 -12.03
CA LYS A 259 18.99 12.20 -12.37
C LYS A 259 18.30 13.23 -11.48
N TRP A 260 17.33 13.95 -12.08
CA TRP A 260 16.50 14.92 -11.39
C TRP A 260 15.06 14.42 -11.23
N TYR A 261 14.49 14.63 -10.05
CA TYR A 261 13.11 14.30 -9.72
C TYR A 261 12.41 15.56 -9.24
N ARG A 262 11.19 15.80 -9.74
CA ARG A 262 10.43 17.02 -9.45
C ARG A 262 9.91 17.10 -8.03
N THR A 263 9.76 16.00 -7.38
CA THR A 263 9.22 15.89 -6.01
C THR A 263 9.85 14.70 -5.30
N VAL A 264 9.75 14.71 -3.97
CA VAL A 264 10.13 13.56 -3.13
C VAL A 264 9.32 12.31 -3.49
N ASP A 265 8.04 12.47 -3.83
CA ASP A 265 7.21 11.36 -4.29
C ASP A 265 7.71 10.74 -5.60
N ASP A 266 8.08 11.60 -6.55
CA ASP A 266 8.62 11.18 -7.85
C ASP A 266 9.95 10.42 -7.67
N PHE A 267 10.82 10.87 -6.76
CA PHE A 267 12.03 10.17 -6.37
C PHE A 267 11.72 8.77 -5.82
N PHE A 268 10.87 8.63 -4.82
CA PHE A 268 10.53 7.33 -4.24
C PHE A 268 9.86 6.37 -5.22
N ASP A 269 9.06 6.91 -6.15
CA ASP A 269 8.36 6.09 -7.13
C ASP A 269 9.25 5.61 -8.27
N LYS A 270 10.35 6.35 -8.61
CA LYS A 270 11.10 6.13 -9.85
C LYS A 270 12.62 6.00 -9.68
N ALA A 271 13.19 6.37 -8.52
CA ALA A 271 14.64 6.28 -8.33
C ALA A 271 15.12 4.83 -8.42
N GLU A 272 16.21 4.61 -9.10
CA GLU A 272 16.80 3.30 -9.37
C GLU A 272 18.31 3.36 -9.40
N ILE A 273 18.96 2.28 -8.99
CA ILE A 273 20.38 1.98 -9.17
C ILE A 273 20.45 0.75 -10.08
N ASP A 274 21.22 0.81 -11.16
CA ASP A 274 21.41 -0.27 -12.13
C ASP A 274 20.11 -0.90 -12.66
N GLY A 275 19.08 -0.06 -12.85
CA GLY A 275 17.76 -0.48 -13.34
C GLY A 275 16.87 -1.12 -12.28
N THR A 276 17.31 -1.18 -11.01
CA THR A 276 16.50 -1.68 -9.88
C THR A 276 16.02 -0.51 -9.03
N ARG A 277 14.71 -0.45 -8.79
CA ARG A 277 14.12 0.64 -7.99
C ARG A 277 14.64 0.61 -6.56
N LEU A 278 15.02 1.78 -6.01
CA LEU A 278 15.52 1.92 -4.63
C LEU A 278 14.60 1.29 -3.60
N ILE A 279 13.31 1.40 -3.77
CA ILE A 279 12.32 0.88 -2.83
C ILE A 279 12.33 -0.66 -2.73
N LEU A 280 12.83 -1.35 -3.76
CA LEU A 280 12.96 -2.82 -3.81
C LEU A 280 14.22 -3.34 -3.11
N ILE A 281 15.24 -2.48 -3.01
CA ILE A 281 16.52 -2.79 -2.37
C ILE A 281 16.71 -2.02 -1.06
N SER A 282 15.63 -1.51 -0.49
CA SER A 282 15.68 -0.66 0.71
C SER A 282 16.37 -1.31 1.90
N GLY A 283 16.25 -2.63 2.05
CA GLY A 283 16.94 -3.41 3.10
C GLY A 283 18.44 -3.65 2.84
N GLU A 284 18.92 -3.37 1.63
CA GLU A 284 20.31 -3.56 1.22
C GLU A 284 21.11 -2.25 1.26
N LEU A 285 20.44 -1.12 1.49
CA LEU A 285 21.07 0.20 1.62
C LEU A 285 21.62 0.39 3.04
N TYR A 286 22.82 0.93 3.15
CA TYR A 286 23.51 1.10 4.43
C TYR A 286 24.38 2.37 4.46
N ASP A 287 24.96 2.68 5.62
CA ASP A 287 25.85 3.84 5.84
C ASP A 287 25.22 5.18 5.40
N PHE A 288 23.97 5.42 5.81
CA PHE A 288 23.31 6.68 5.58
C PHE A 288 23.95 7.80 6.37
N GLU A 289 24.29 8.90 5.69
CA GLU A 289 24.90 10.10 6.31
C GLU A 289 24.16 11.36 5.86
N VAL A 290 23.94 12.30 6.80
CA VAL A 290 23.52 13.67 6.51
C VAL A 290 24.77 14.52 6.37
N LEU A 291 25.00 15.11 5.19
CA LEU A 291 26.22 15.83 4.82
C LEU A 291 26.15 17.34 5.12
#